data_d08f34f56177a23882b4159e215f8cd7
#
_entry.id   d08f34f56177a23882b4159e215f8cd7
#
_cell.length_a   1.000
_cell.length_b   1.000
_cell.length_c   1.000
_cell.angle_alpha   90.00
_cell.angle_beta   90.00
_cell.angle_gamma   90.00
#
_symmetry.space_group_name_H-M   'P 1'
#
loop_
_entity.id
_entity.type
_entity.pdbx_description
1 polymer ?
#
loop_
_entity_poly.entity_id
_entity_poly.type
_entity_poly.pdbx_seq_one_letter_code
_entity_poly.pdbx_strand_id
1 'polypeptide(L)'
;KDIFKQSGLDTEELMAASANDMVVVADIDDDALLDTIMEQTEEFFRQQSAKGGEKKGAESVKSWDKALQKLPDANLAVISIPGAYAALEADRALDEGMNVFMFSDNVTLEDEVKLKQKAREKGLAVMGPDCGTGIIQSVPIAFTNNVAPGSIGIIGASGTGIQELTTIIDRLGEGVTNAIGIGGRDLNAAVGGITMMDMIDAMEDDDAVKVSSSFPSHRQKKYVTRLPQD
;
A
#
# COMPACT_ATOMS: atom_id res chain seq x y z
N LYS A 1 16.03 16.65 -8.30
CA LYS A 1 17.16 17.43 -8.79
C LYS A 1 17.85 18.22 -7.67
N ASP A 2 17.12 18.72 -6.69
CA ASP A 2 17.69 19.49 -5.57
C ASP A 2 18.61 18.64 -4.68
N ILE A 3 18.31 17.37 -4.50
CA ILE A 3 19.16 16.40 -3.78
C ILE A 3 20.52 16.25 -4.48
N PHE A 4 20.52 16.12 -5.81
CA PHE A 4 21.76 16.00 -6.59
C PHE A 4 22.63 17.23 -6.47
N LYS A 5 22.04 18.44 -6.52
CA LYS A 5 22.77 19.70 -6.29
C LYS A 5 23.40 19.77 -4.89
N GLN A 6 22.64 19.37 -3.87
CA GLN A 6 23.13 19.35 -2.49
C GLN A 6 24.27 18.35 -2.28
N SER A 7 24.30 17.28 -3.09
CA SER A 7 25.35 16.25 -3.06
C SER A 7 26.52 16.53 -3.99
N GLY A 8 26.55 17.69 -4.69
CA GLY A 8 27.58 18.01 -5.65
C GLY A 8 27.54 17.19 -6.94
N LEU A 9 26.40 16.61 -7.27
CA LEU A 9 26.16 15.76 -8.44
C LEU A 9 25.33 16.51 -9.50
N ASP A 10 25.65 17.74 -9.79
CA ASP A 10 24.89 18.63 -10.68
C ASP A 10 25.44 18.66 -12.12
N THR A 11 25.78 17.50 -12.67
CA THR A 11 26.20 17.40 -14.07
C THR A 11 25.08 17.76 -15.04
N GLU A 12 25.41 18.23 -16.25
CA GLU A 12 24.41 18.57 -17.26
C GLU A 12 23.47 17.41 -17.60
N GLU A 13 24.00 16.19 -17.66
CA GLU A 13 23.23 14.97 -17.94
C GLU A 13 22.19 14.70 -16.84
N LEU A 14 22.60 14.76 -15.57
CA LEU A 14 21.69 14.59 -14.43
C LEU A 14 20.61 15.67 -14.38
N MET A 15 20.97 16.90 -14.74
CA MET A 15 20.02 18.01 -14.78
C MET A 15 19.06 17.92 -15.96
N ALA A 16 19.45 17.27 -17.06
CA ALA A 16 18.62 17.01 -18.22
C ALA A 16 17.62 15.84 -17.99
N ALA A 17 17.92 14.92 -17.08
CA ALA A 17 17.08 13.75 -16.80
C ALA A 17 15.63 14.13 -16.48
N SER A 18 14.69 13.40 -17.08
CA SER A 18 13.24 13.52 -16.92
C SER A 18 12.69 12.54 -15.88
N ALA A 19 11.39 12.59 -15.63
CA ALA A 19 10.73 11.64 -14.73
C ALA A 19 10.71 10.19 -15.27
N ASN A 20 11.02 9.98 -16.55
CA ASN A 20 11.05 8.66 -17.17
C ASN A 20 12.48 8.11 -17.31
N ASP A 21 13.47 8.86 -16.87
CA ASP A 21 14.85 8.42 -16.93
C ASP A 21 15.28 7.78 -15.63
N MET A 22 16.07 6.73 -15.72
CA MET A 22 16.74 6.11 -14.59
C MET A 22 18.14 6.68 -14.47
N VAL A 23 18.51 7.05 -13.25
CA VAL A 23 19.82 7.57 -12.93
C VAL A 23 20.52 6.58 -12.01
N VAL A 24 21.69 6.10 -12.42
CA VAL A 24 22.58 5.28 -11.61
C VAL A 24 23.77 6.13 -11.20
N VAL A 25 24.03 6.24 -9.91
CA VAL A 25 25.18 6.94 -9.35
C VAL A 25 26.02 5.92 -8.60
N ALA A 26 27.30 5.84 -8.95
CA ALA A 26 28.25 4.95 -8.29
C ALA A 26 29.48 5.74 -7.85
N ASP A 27 29.94 5.50 -6.63
CA ASP A 27 31.22 6.03 -6.10
C ASP A 27 32.28 4.94 -6.27
N ILE A 28 32.92 4.95 -7.45
CA ILE A 28 33.90 3.95 -7.87
C ILE A 28 35.03 4.61 -8.67
N ASP A 29 36.24 4.06 -8.55
CA ASP A 29 37.42 4.51 -9.26
C ASP A 29 37.74 3.69 -10.53
N ASP A 30 36.86 2.78 -10.94
CA ASP A 30 37.06 1.85 -12.05
C ASP A 30 35.96 2.01 -13.11
N ASP A 31 36.32 2.62 -14.24
CA ASP A 31 35.37 2.82 -15.36
C ASP A 31 34.84 1.49 -15.94
N ALA A 32 35.65 0.43 -15.95
CA ALA A 32 35.19 -0.89 -16.43
C ALA A 32 34.12 -1.50 -15.52
N LEU A 33 34.15 -1.20 -14.24
CA LEU A 33 33.10 -1.59 -13.31
C LEU A 33 31.82 -0.80 -13.53
N LEU A 34 31.92 0.48 -13.90
CA LEU A 34 30.75 1.29 -14.25
C LEU A 34 30.04 0.73 -15.48
N ASP A 35 30.79 0.41 -16.53
CA ASP A 35 30.23 -0.21 -17.74
C ASP A 35 29.52 -1.53 -17.41
N THR A 36 30.12 -2.36 -16.56
CA THR A 36 29.53 -3.62 -16.11
C THR A 36 28.22 -3.40 -15.34
N ILE A 37 28.17 -2.39 -14.46
CA ILE A 37 26.95 -2.04 -13.71
C ILE A 37 25.85 -1.60 -14.68
N MET A 38 26.18 -0.78 -15.66
CA MET A 38 25.23 -0.30 -16.65
C MET A 38 24.68 -1.45 -17.51
N GLU A 39 25.55 -2.32 -18.04
CA GLU A 39 25.14 -3.49 -18.81
C GLU A 39 24.23 -4.44 -18.01
N GLN A 40 24.60 -4.72 -16.77
CA GLN A 40 23.78 -5.59 -15.90
C GLN A 40 22.44 -4.95 -15.55
N THR A 41 22.39 -3.65 -15.36
CA THR A 41 21.16 -2.91 -15.11
C THR A 41 20.23 -2.97 -16.32
N GLU A 42 20.75 -2.70 -17.52
CA GLU A 42 19.97 -2.82 -18.77
C GLU A 42 19.48 -4.22 -19.01
N GLU A 43 20.33 -5.24 -18.80
CA GLU A 43 19.95 -6.64 -18.99
C GLU A 43 18.88 -7.06 -17.99
N PHE A 44 18.96 -6.60 -16.73
CA PHE A 44 17.92 -6.83 -15.71
C PHE A 44 16.56 -6.28 -16.19
N PHE A 45 16.51 -5.05 -16.69
CA PHE A 45 15.26 -4.47 -17.19
C PHE A 45 14.76 -5.17 -18.43
N ARG A 46 15.65 -5.58 -19.34
CA ARG A 46 15.29 -6.37 -20.53
C ARG A 46 14.67 -7.71 -20.14
N GLN A 47 15.25 -8.39 -19.14
CA GLN A 47 14.70 -9.65 -18.63
C GLN A 47 13.37 -9.47 -17.90
N GLN A 48 13.21 -8.40 -17.14
CA GLN A 48 11.93 -8.08 -16.50
C GLN A 48 10.85 -7.77 -17.53
N SER A 49 11.17 -7.02 -18.56
CA SER A 49 10.24 -6.72 -19.66
C SER A 49 9.88 -7.98 -20.47
N ALA A 50 10.83 -8.88 -20.71
CA ALA A 50 10.60 -10.15 -21.38
C ALA A 50 9.75 -11.11 -20.51
N LYS A 51 10.01 -11.17 -19.20
CA LYS A 51 9.20 -11.97 -18.26
C LYS A 51 7.79 -11.39 -18.05
N GLY A 52 7.61 -10.09 -18.24
CA GLY A 52 6.30 -9.43 -18.22
C GLY A 52 5.36 -9.89 -19.34
N GLY A 53 5.88 -10.50 -20.40
CA GLY A 53 5.09 -11.10 -21.50
C GLY A 53 4.51 -12.49 -21.20
N GLU A 54 5.02 -13.19 -20.19
CA GLU A 54 4.55 -14.54 -19.80
C GLU A 54 3.86 -14.57 -18.43
N LYS A 55 3.13 -13.54 -18.04
CA LYS A 55 2.24 -13.65 -16.88
C LYS A 55 1.09 -14.59 -17.22
N LYS A 56 1.32 -15.89 -17.05
CA LYS A 56 0.24 -16.87 -16.95
C LYS A 56 -0.71 -16.42 -15.84
N GLY A 57 -1.87 -15.89 -16.21
CA GLY A 57 -2.98 -15.72 -15.30
C GLY A 57 -3.65 -14.35 -15.23
N ALA A 58 -3.00 -13.25 -15.59
CA ALA A 58 -3.64 -11.93 -15.58
C ALA A 58 -4.06 -11.52 -16.99
N GLU A 59 -5.29 -11.80 -17.35
CA GLU A 59 -5.87 -11.28 -18.58
C GLU A 59 -6.36 -9.85 -18.35
N SER A 60 -5.78 -8.89 -19.11
CA SER A 60 -6.21 -7.50 -19.04
C SER A 60 -7.64 -7.35 -19.58
N VAL A 61 -8.51 -6.80 -18.78
CA VAL A 61 -9.89 -6.45 -19.15
C VAL A 61 -10.04 -4.91 -19.13
N LYS A 62 -10.95 -4.41 -19.98
CA LYS A 62 -11.14 -2.97 -20.18
C LYS A 62 -12.46 -2.44 -19.62
N SER A 63 -13.21 -3.26 -18.89
CA SER A 63 -14.47 -2.85 -18.28
C SER A 63 -14.76 -3.65 -17.02
N TRP A 64 -15.49 -3.03 -16.10
CA TRP A 64 -15.96 -3.66 -14.87
C TRP A 64 -16.78 -4.92 -15.13
N ASP A 65 -17.74 -4.87 -16.08
CA ASP A 65 -18.59 -6.02 -16.40
C ASP A 65 -17.75 -7.25 -16.82
N LYS A 66 -16.70 -7.03 -17.63
CA LYS A 66 -15.80 -8.12 -18.00
C LYS A 66 -14.93 -8.60 -16.85
N ALA A 67 -14.51 -7.70 -15.97
CA ALA A 67 -13.74 -8.07 -14.77
C ALA A 67 -14.59 -8.95 -13.85
N LEU A 68 -15.81 -8.53 -13.56
CA LEU A 68 -16.76 -9.26 -12.72
C LEU A 68 -17.18 -10.61 -13.33
N GLN A 69 -17.36 -10.68 -14.64
CA GLN A 69 -17.61 -11.97 -15.31
C GLN A 69 -16.45 -12.96 -15.14
N LYS A 70 -15.21 -12.47 -15.08
CA LYS A 70 -14.01 -13.31 -14.89
C LYS A 70 -13.71 -13.65 -13.44
N LEU A 71 -14.02 -12.74 -12.55
CA LEU A 71 -13.80 -12.85 -11.11
C LEU A 71 -15.10 -12.53 -10.36
N PRO A 72 -16.13 -13.40 -10.46
CA PRO A 72 -17.43 -13.13 -9.86
C PRO A 72 -17.40 -13.07 -8.33
N ASP A 73 -16.43 -13.73 -7.71
CA ASP A 73 -16.26 -13.76 -6.25
C ASP A 73 -15.26 -12.72 -5.74
N ALA A 74 -14.85 -11.75 -6.57
CA ALA A 74 -13.96 -10.69 -6.13
C ALA A 74 -14.62 -9.85 -5.04
N ASN A 75 -13.90 -9.66 -3.93
CA ASN A 75 -14.36 -8.92 -2.75
C ASN A 75 -13.42 -7.76 -2.38
N LEU A 76 -12.36 -7.54 -3.15
CA LEU A 76 -11.38 -6.49 -2.95
C LEU A 76 -10.99 -5.86 -4.30
N ALA A 77 -11.10 -4.54 -4.39
CA ALA A 77 -10.57 -3.76 -5.48
C ALA A 77 -9.27 -3.07 -5.05
N VAL A 78 -8.18 -3.34 -5.77
CA VAL A 78 -6.88 -2.66 -5.56
C VAL A 78 -6.74 -1.55 -6.59
N ILE A 79 -6.68 -0.30 -6.14
CA ILE A 79 -6.70 0.90 -6.97
C ILE A 79 -5.33 1.59 -6.91
N SER A 80 -4.66 1.69 -8.07
CA SER A 80 -3.37 2.34 -8.23
C SER A 80 -3.35 3.14 -9.54
N ILE A 81 -4.17 4.18 -9.60
CA ILE A 81 -4.33 5.09 -10.73
C ILE A 81 -4.24 6.54 -10.23
N PRO A 82 -4.08 7.57 -11.09
CA PRO A 82 -4.05 8.96 -10.65
C PRO A 82 -5.28 9.32 -9.79
N GLY A 83 -5.05 10.00 -8.66
CA GLY A 83 -6.05 10.30 -7.64
C GLY A 83 -7.32 10.97 -8.15
N ALA A 84 -7.21 11.78 -9.20
CA ALA A 84 -8.35 12.42 -9.87
C ALA A 84 -9.40 11.41 -10.41
N TYR A 85 -9.00 10.17 -10.67
CA TYR A 85 -9.88 9.11 -11.16
C TYR A 85 -10.15 8.03 -10.12
N ALA A 86 -9.30 7.93 -9.09
CA ALA A 86 -9.34 6.88 -8.10
C ALA A 86 -10.64 6.87 -7.30
N ALA A 87 -11.16 8.05 -6.96
CA ALA A 87 -12.40 8.16 -6.20
C ALA A 87 -13.61 7.58 -6.95
N LEU A 88 -13.71 7.81 -8.26
CA LEU A 88 -14.78 7.27 -9.08
C LEU A 88 -14.73 5.73 -9.16
N GLU A 89 -13.54 5.18 -9.34
CA GLU A 89 -13.36 3.72 -9.40
C GLU A 89 -13.58 3.06 -8.03
N ALA A 90 -13.20 3.72 -6.94
CA ALA A 90 -13.50 3.27 -5.58
C ALA A 90 -15.00 3.28 -5.26
N ASP A 91 -15.69 4.35 -5.67
CA ASP A 91 -17.13 4.46 -5.50
C ASP A 91 -17.88 3.33 -6.21
N ARG A 92 -17.44 3.04 -7.43
CA ARG A 92 -17.96 1.91 -8.22
C ARG A 92 -17.67 0.55 -7.57
N ALA A 93 -16.45 0.34 -7.07
CA ALA A 93 -16.08 -0.89 -6.37
C ALA A 93 -16.98 -1.14 -5.15
N LEU A 94 -17.27 -0.08 -4.38
CA LEU A 94 -18.21 -0.14 -3.25
C LEU A 94 -19.63 -0.47 -3.70
N ASP A 95 -20.08 0.02 -4.87
CA ASP A 95 -21.39 -0.34 -5.41
C ASP A 95 -21.49 -1.81 -5.81
N GLU A 96 -20.41 -2.39 -6.28
CA GLU A 96 -20.29 -3.82 -6.59
C GLU A 96 -20.05 -4.70 -5.33
N GLY A 97 -20.08 -4.12 -4.13
CA GLY A 97 -19.93 -4.85 -2.87
C GLY A 97 -18.49 -5.22 -2.51
N MET A 98 -17.50 -4.55 -3.07
CA MET A 98 -16.09 -4.82 -2.80
C MET A 98 -15.51 -3.87 -1.75
N ASN A 99 -14.63 -4.39 -0.91
CA ASN A 99 -13.69 -3.57 -0.17
C ASN A 99 -12.72 -2.87 -1.11
N VAL A 100 -12.14 -1.77 -0.68
CA VAL A 100 -11.20 -0.98 -1.48
C VAL A 100 -9.85 -0.90 -0.78
N PHE A 101 -8.77 -1.23 -1.51
CA PHE A 101 -7.40 -0.90 -1.15
C PHE A 101 -6.90 0.17 -2.14
N MET A 102 -6.79 1.41 -1.65
CA MET A 102 -6.45 2.56 -2.48
C MET A 102 -5.00 3.00 -2.25
N PHE A 103 -4.13 2.57 -3.17
CA PHE A 103 -2.75 3.01 -3.22
C PHE A 103 -2.62 4.46 -3.71
N SER A 104 -3.55 4.89 -4.56
CA SER A 104 -3.57 6.23 -5.15
C SER A 104 -3.50 7.34 -4.10
N ASP A 105 -2.62 8.29 -4.33
CA ASP A 105 -2.52 9.56 -3.63
C ASP A 105 -3.38 10.67 -4.33
N ASN A 106 -3.31 11.90 -3.84
CA ASN A 106 -4.00 13.07 -4.43
C ASN A 106 -5.52 12.91 -4.61
N VAL A 107 -6.15 12.03 -3.85
CA VAL A 107 -7.62 12.00 -3.69
C VAL A 107 -8.03 13.16 -2.78
N THR A 108 -9.13 13.84 -3.10
CA THR A 108 -9.59 14.97 -2.27
C THR A 108 -10.07 14.50 -0.90
N LEU A 109 -9.98 15.36 0.11
CA LEU A 109 -10.49 15.04 1.46
C LEU A 109 -12.00 14.79 1.44
N GLU A 110 -12.72 15.53 0.61
CA GLU A 110 -14.17 15.38 0.44
C GLU A 110 -14.54 14.03 -0.13
N ASP A 111 -13.81 13.55 -1.14
CA ASP A 111 -14.03 12.24 -1.73
C ASP A 111 -13.66 11.12 -0.74
N GLU A 112 -12.57 11.26 0.00
CA GLU A 112 -12.22 10.30 1.05
C GLU A 112 -13.32 10.15 2.09
N VAL A 113 -13.88 11.27 2.58
CA VAL A 113 -15.00 11.26 3.55
C VAL A 113 -16.20 10.53 2.97
N LYS A 114 -16.61 10.86 1.73
CA LYS A 114 -17.76 10.22 1.07
C LYS A 114 -17.56 8.71 0.89
N LEU A 115 -16.38 8.31 0.43
CA LEU A 115 -16.07 6.89 0.18
C LEU A 115 -16.09 6.08 1.48
N LYS A 116 -15.48 6.59 2.55
CA LYS A 116 -15.43 5.91 3.84
C LYS A 116 -16.80 5.84 4.51
N GLN A 117 -17.61 6.89 4.40
CA GLN A 117 -19.00 6.86 4.88
C GLN A 117 -19.83 5.83 4.12
N LYS A 118 -19.76 5.82 2.78
CA LYS A 118 -20.45 4.83 1.94
C LYS A 118 -20.00 3.41 2.25
N ALA A 119 -18.71 3.19 2.46
CA ALA A 119 -18.18 1.89 2.83
C ALA A 119 -18.78 1.40 4.15
N ARG A 120 -18.76 2.24 5.19
CA ARG A 120 -19.36 1.93 6.50
C ARG A 120 -20.84 1.58 6.40
N GLU A 121 -21.62 2.35 5.62
CA GLU A 121 -23.03 2.09 5.41
C GLU A 121 -23.30 0.74 4.75
N LYS A 122 -22.37 0.26 3.94
CA LYS A 122 -22.43 -1.04 3.24
C LYS A 122 -21.76 -2.19 3.99
N GLY A 123 -21.16 -1.96 5.16
CA GLY A 123 -20.38 -2.95 5.87
C GLY A 123 -19.07 -3.31 5.15
N LEU A 124 -18.50 -2.38 4.40
CA LEU A 124 -17.27 -2.50 3.64
C LEU A 124 -16.18 -1.57 4.22
N ALA A 125 -14.96 -1.72 3.74
CA ALA A 125 -13.83 -0.90 4.14
C ALA A 125 -13.14 -0.21 2.96
N VAL A 126 -12.64 1.01 3.20
CA VAL A 126 -11.70 1.72 2.32
C VAL A 126 -10.38 1.90 3.05
N MET A 127 -9.37 1.14 2.66
CA MET A 127 -7.98 1.30 3.09
C MET A 127 -7.32 2.35 2.22
N GLY A 128 -6.81 3.41 2.82
CA GLY A 128 -6.31 4.58 2.10
C GLY A 128 -7.33 5.73 2.07
N PRO A 129 -7.17 6.70 1.15
CA PRO A 129 -6.13 6.81 0.10
C PRO A 129 -4.70 6.95 0.64
N ASP A 130 -3.72 6.88 -0.27
CA ASP A 130 -2.30 6.89 0.08
C ASP A 130 -1.93 5.74 1.05
N CYS A 131 -2.48 4.55 0.77
CA CYS A 131 -2.20 3.32 1.49
C CYS A 131 -1.37 2.38 0.62
N GLY A 132 -0.09 2.26 0.90
CA GLY A 132 0.84 1.41 0.14
C GLY A 132 1.07 0.02 0.75
N THR A 133 0.55 -0.25 1.95
CA THR A 133 0.91 -1.44 2.72
C THR A 133 -0.31 -2.07 3.36
N GLY A 134 -0.48 -3.38 3.16
CA GLY A 134 -1.54 -4.15 3.78
C GLY A 134 -1.24 -5.65 3.81
N ILE A 135 -1.72 -6.31 4.84
CA ILE A 135 -1.78 -7.78 4.96
C ILE A 135 -3.21 -8.12 5.33
N ILE A 136 -3.85 -9.00 4.58
CA ILE A 136 -5.20 -9.47 4.86
C ILE A 136 -5.18 -10.99 4.92
N GLN A 137 -5.55 -11.55 6.06
CA GLN A 137 -5.50 -13.00 6.31
C GLN A 137 -4.14 -13.61 5.92
N SER A 138 -3.06 -12.96 6.36
CA SER A 138 -1.66 -13.31 6.08
C SER A 138 -1.25 -13.21 4.61
N VAL A 139 -2.08 -12.60 3.74
CA VAL A 139 -1.74 -12.35 2.34
C VAL A 139 -1.22 -10.92 2.19
N PRO A 140 0.06 -10.73 1.78
CA PRO A 140 0.62 -9.40 1.58
C PRO A 140 0.04 -8.72 0.33
N ILE A 141 -0.27 -7.42 0.44
CA ILE A 141 -0.83 -6.59 -0.64
C ILE A 141 0.08 -5.39 -0.86
N ALA A 142 0.32 -5.05 -2.13
CA ALA A 142 1.13 -3.91 -2.57
C ALA A 142 2.57 -3.92 -2.00
N PHE A 143 3.06 -2.82 -1.43
CA PHE A 143 4.42 -2.70 -0.88
C PHE A 143 4.50 -3.24 0.54
N THR A 144 4.23 -4.51 0.71
CA THR A 144 4.23 -5.17 2.03
C THR A 144 5.37 -6.16 2.12
N ASN A 145 6.01 -6.22 3.28
CA ASN A 145 7.01 -7.23 3.58
C ASN A 145 6.36 -8.63 3.59
N ASN A 146 7.10 -9.62 3.10
CA ASN A 146 6.71 -11.00 3.26
C ASN A 146 7.16 -11.47 4.65
N VAL A 147 6.20 -11.61 5.56
CA VAL A 147 6.42 -11.98 6.96
C VAL A 147 5.65 -13.26 7.30
N ALA A 148 6.03 -13.93 8.37
CA ALA A 148 5.38 -15.16 8.79
C ALA A 148 3.88 -14.92 9.10
N PRO A 149 2.99 -15.84 8.70
CA PRO A 149 1.63 -15.88 9.19
C PRO A 149 1.56 -16.05 10.70
N GLY A 150 0.62 -15.37 11.35
CA GLY A 150 0.48 -15.45 12.80
C GLY A 150 -0.82 -14.86 13.32
N SER A 151 -0.83 -14.42 14.56
CA SER A 151 -2.03 -13.97 15.26
C SER A 151 -2.03 -12.49 15.64
N ILE A 152 -1.09 -11.71 15.09
CA ILE A 152 -1.00 -10.29 15.41
C ILE A 152 -1.72 -9.46 14.35
N GLY A 153 -2.64 -8.60 14.80
CA GLY A 153 -3.33 -7.61 14.00
C GLY A 153 -2.72 -6.22 14.17
N ILE A 154 -2.59 -5.47 13.08
CA ILE A 154 -2.01 -4.12 13.07
C ILE A 154 -2.93 -3.19 12.30
N ILE A 155 -3.21 -2.01 12.86
CA ILE A 155 -3.91 -0.94 12.14
C ILE A 155 -3.05 0.31 12.21
N GLY A 156 -2.72 0.90 11.08
CA GLY A 156 -1.83 2.05 11.04
C GLY A 156 -2.14 3.04 9.93
N ALA A 157 -1.89 4.32 10.23
CA ALA A 157 -1.99 5.40 9.26
C ALA A 157 -0.71 5.56 8.41
N SER A 158 0.41 4.96 8.85
CA SER A 158 1.70 5.04 8.18
C SER A 158 2.07 3.70 7.58
N GLY A 159 2.15 3.62 6.23
CA GLY A 159 2.56 2.41 5.52
C GLY A 159 3.97 1.95 5.92
N THR A 160 4.93 2.89 5.99
CA THR A 160 6.30 2.57 6.42
C THR A 160 6.37 2.14 7.89
N GLY A 161 5.53 2.72 8.74
CA GLY A 161 5.40 2.28 10.14
C GLY A 161 4.88 0.85 10.26
N ILE A 162 3.90 0.47 9.43
CA ILE A 162 3.39 -0.90 9.34
C ILE A 162 4.52 -1.84 8.86
N GLN A 163 5.27 -1.47 7.82
CA GLN A 163 6.38 -2.27 7.30
C GLN A 163 7.44 -2.54 8.37
N GLU A 164 7.85 -1.51 9.11
CA GLU A 164 8.85 -1.66 10.19
C GLU A 164 8.31 -2.56 11.29
N LEU A 165 7.08 -2.34 11.75
CA LEU A 165 6.50 -3.13 12.82
C LEU A 165 6.32 -4.60 12.43
N THR A 166 5.83 -4.88 11.22
CA THR A 166 5.70 -6.27 10.73
C THR A 166 7.06 -6.97 10.64
N THR A 167 8.11 -6.25 10.25
CA THR A 167 9.48 -6.77 10.20
C THR A 167 10.04 -7.07 11.60
N ILE A 168 9.76 -6.20 12.58
CA ILE A 168 10.17 -6.43 13.97
C ILE A 168 9.45 -7.67 14.53
N ILE A 169 8.15 -7.80 14.30
CA ILE A 169 7.35 -8.95 14.73
C ILE A 169 7.92 -10.26 14.16
N ASP A 170 8.20 -10.27 12.87
CA ASP A 170 8.78 -11.44 12.20
C ASP A 170 10.17 -11.81 12.75
N ARG A 171 11.04 -10.82 13.01
CA ARG A 171 12.35 -11.05 13.64
C ARG A 171 12.27 -11.59 15.06
N LEU A 172 11.19 -11.33 15.76
CA LEU A 172 10.93 -11.87 17.09
C LEU A 172 10.38 -13.30 17.05
N GLY A 173 10.16 -13.86 15.87
CA GLY A 173 9.63 -15.22 15.67
C GLY A 173 8.12 -15.30 15.77
N GLU A 174 7.44 -14.16 15.74
CA GLU A 174 5.99 -14.03 15.73
C GLU A 174 5.48 -13.80 14.31
N GLY A 175 4.14 -13.79 14.12
CA GLY A 175 3.55 -13.61 12.80
C GLY A 175 2.37 -12.65 12.79
N VAL A 176 2.03 -12.19 11.58
CA VAL A 176 0.99 -11.22 11.34
C VAL A 176 -0.15 -11.86 10.55
N THR A 177 -1.39 -11.69 11.05
CA THR A 177 -2.58 -12.11 10.31
C THR A 177 -3.14 -10.94 9.48
N ASN A 178 -3.30 -9.78 10.10
CA ASN A 178 -3.84 -8.59 9.42
C ASN A 178 -2.96 -7.37 9.69
N ALA A 179 -2.66 -6.61 8.65
CA ALA A 179 -2.07 -5.28 8.77
C ALA A 179 -2.83 -4.32 7.86
N ILE A 180 -3.59 -3.40 8.45
CA ILE A 180 -4.52 -2.54 7.75
C ILE A 180 -3.99 -1.11 7.72
N GLY A 181 -3.69 -0.63 6.52
CA GLY A 181 -3.34 0.77 6.28
C GLY A 181 -4.60 1.61 6.07
N ILE A 182 -4.84 2.56 6.96
CA ILE A 182 -6.05 3.39 6.92
C ILE A 182 -5.89 4.70 6.14
N GLY A 183 -4.65 5.01 5.71
CA GLY A 183 -4.30 6.29 5.10
C GLY A 183 -4.01 7.38 6.13
N GLY A 184 -3.15 8.33 5.73
CA GLY A 184 -2.62 9.36 6.65
C GLY A 184 -3.66 10.35 7.18
N ARG A 185 -4.83 10.45 6.56
CA ARG A 185 -5.87 11.43 6.89
C ARG A 185 -7.08 10.83 7.61
N ASP A 186 -7.16 9.50 7.77
CA ASP A 186 -8.32 8.86 8.39
C ASP A 186 -8.65 9.45 9.77
N LEU A 187 -7.63 9.73 10.58
CA LEU A 187 -7.78 10.33 11.90
C LEU A 187 -7.97 11.87 11.90
N ASN A 188 -8.07 12.49 10.73
CA ASN A 188 -8.46 13.89 10.63
C ASN A 188 -9.90 14.06 11.13
N ALA A 189 -10.18 15.19 11.80
CA ALA A 189 -11.53 15.47 12.33
C ALA A 189 -12.63 15.42 11.24
N ALA A 190 -12.30 15.74 10.00
CA ALA A 190 -13.25 15.69 8.89
C ALA A 190 -13.60 14.24 8.47
N VAL A 191 -12.65 13.31 8.56
CA VAL A 191 -12.87 11.88 8.25
C VAL A 191 -13.42 11.15 9.47
N GLY A 192 -12.97 11.54 10.66
CA GLY A 192 -13.47 11.04 11.94
C GLY A 192 -12.99 9.66 12.36
N GLY A 193 -11.91 9.15 11.75
CA GLY A 193 -11.35 7.83 12.10
C GLY A 193 -12.24 6.65 11.68
N ILE A 194 -12.99 6.83 10.59
CA ILE A 194 -13.98 5.83 10.14
C ILE A 194 -13.32 4.45 9.97
N THR A 195 -12.28 4.35 9.13
CA THR A 195 -11.64 3.06 8.87
C THR A 195 -10.91 2.52 10.09
N MET A 196 -10.28 3.39 10.90
CA MET A 196 -9.64 2.96 12.16
C MET A 196 -10.63 2.24 13.08
N MET A 197 -11.77 2.85 13.33
CA MET A 197 -12.77 2.29 14.26
C MET A 197 -13.38 1.01 13.73
N ASP A 198 -13.78 1.00 12.45
CA ASP A 198 -14.39 -0.18 11.83
C ASP A 198 -13.41 -1.38 11.80
N MET A 199 -12.11 -1.11 11.61
CA MET A 199 -11.10 -2.16 11.61
C MET A 199 -10.71 -2.63 13.01
N ILE A 200 -10.79 -1.77 14.03
CA ILE A 200 -10.65 -2.21 15.43
C ILE A 200 -11.77 -3.20 15.77
N ASP A 201 -13.01 -2.84 15.49
CA ASP A 201 -14.17 -3.70 15.75
C ASP A 201 -14.04 -5.03 14.98
N ALA A 202 -13.68 -4.98 13.69
CA ALA A 202 -13.49 -6.17 12.88
C ALA A 202 -12.36 -7.09 13.39
N MET A 203 -11.27 -6.51 13.94
CA MET A 203 -10.18 -7.30 14.52
C MET A 203 -10.52 -7.85 15.91
N GLU A 204 -11.38 -7.20 16.67
CA GLU A 204 -11.88 -7.73 17.94
C GLU A 204 -12.79 -8.96 17.72
N ASP A 205 -13.52 -8.98 16.60
CA ASP A 205 -14.41 -10.08 16.22
C ASP A 205 -13.69 -11.23 15.48
N ASP A 206 -12.42 -11.04 15.09
CA ASP A 206 -11.63 -12.05 14.34
C ASP A 206 -10.89 -12.98 15.30
N ASP A 207 -11.36 -14.22 15.39
CA ASP A 207 -10.74 -15.28 16.22
C ASP A 207 -9.26 -15.57 15.88
N ALA A 208 -8.81 -15.20 14.68
CA ALA A 208 -7.41 -15.31 14.26
C ALA A 208 -6.52 -14.24 14.90
N VAL A 209 -7.08 -13.13 15.36
CA VAL A 209 -6.35 -12.03 16.00
C VAL A 209 -6.32 -12.24 17.51
N LYS A 210 -5.14 -12.56 18.08
CA LYS A 210 -4.95 -12.71 19.53
C LYS A 210 -4.38 -11.45 20.19
N VAL A 211 -3.66 -10.64 19.43
CA VAL A 211 -3.09 -9.35 19.87
C VAL A 211 -3.34 -8.32 18.79
N SER A 212 -3.87 -7.18 19.14
CA SER A 212 -4.01 -6.07 18.20
C SER A 212 -3.22 -4.84 18.66
N SER A 213 -2.63 -4.15 17.71
CA SER A 213 -1.94 -2.87 17.94
C SER A 213 -2.42 -1.83 16.93
N SER A 214 -2.80 -0.67 17.42
CA SER A 214 -3.15 0.46 16.58
C SER A 214 -2.23 1.64 16.86
N PHE A 215 -1.75 2.31 15.80
CA PHE A 215 -0.93 3.50 15.97
C PHE A 215 -1.31 4.58 14.94
N PRO A 216 -1.56 5.80 15.42
CA PRO A 216 -1.82 6.95 14.57
C PRO A 216 -0.52 7.47 13.92
N SER A 217 -0.64 8.26 12.87
CA SER A 217 0.50 8.98 12.29
C SER A 217 1.07 10.02 13.28
N HIS A 218 2.32 10.44 13.07
CA HIS A 218 3.14 11.28 13.97
C HIS A 218 2.50 12.54 14.60
N ARG A 219 1.28 12.89 14.27
CA ARG A 219 0.61 14.10 14.77
C ARG A 219 -0.34 13.88 15.94
N GLN A 220 -0.64 12.65 16.34
CA GLN A 220 -1.51 12.38 17.49
C GLN A 220 -0.88 11.32 18.40
N LYS A 221 -0.43 11.78 19.59
CA LYS A 221 0.12 10.91 20.63
C LYS A 221 -1.00 10.28 21.47
N LYS A 222 -1.72 9.30 20.95
CA LYS A 222 -2.55 8.42 21.76
C LYS A 222 -2.35 6.99 21.26
N TYR A 223 -1.84 6.15 22.13
CA TYR A 223 -1.70 4.70 21.89
C TYR A 223 -2.88 4.02 22.55
N VAL A 224 -3.58 3.19 21.77
CA VAL A 224 -4.54 2.24 22.32
C VAL A 224 -3.92 0.86 22.12
N THR A 225 -3.48 0.26 23.19
CA THR A 225 -3.09 -1.14 23.22
C THR A 225 -4.15 -1.85 24.04
N ARG A 226 -4.88 -2.77 23.44
CA ARG A 226 -5.84 -3.62 24.15
C ARG A 226 -5.29 -5.04 24.12
N LEU A 227 -5.04 -5.59 25.28
CA LEU A 227 -4.75 -7.00 25.46
C LEU A 227 -6.08 -7.74 25.62
N PRO A 228 -6.25 -8.96 25.10
CA PRO A 228 -7.40 -9.78 25.42
C PRO A 228 -7.55 -9.91 26.93
N GLN A 229 -8.75 -9.75 27.42
CA GLN A 229 -9.05 -10.14 28.81
C GLN A 229 -9.30 -11.66 28.77
N ASP A 230 -8.51 -12.41 29.54
CA ASP A 230 -8.70 -13.84 29.79
C ASP A 230 -10.06 -14.12 30.42
#